data_6e4cd66d00b31c7ba79106ea4740a717
#
_entry.id   6e4cd66d00b31c7ba79106ea4740a717
#
_cell.length_a   1.000
_cell.length_b   1.000
_cell.length_c   1.000
_cell.angle_alpha   90.00
_cell.angle_beta   90.00
_cell.angle_gamma   90.00
#
_symmetry.space_group_name_H-M   'P 1'
#
loop_
_entity.id
_entity.type
_entity.pdbx_description
1 polymer ?
#
loop_
_entity_poly.entity_id
_entity_poly.type
_entity_poly.pdbx_seq_one_letter_code
_entity_poly.pdbx_strand_id
1 'polypeptide(L)'
;MVARVKSVSVTEHGSYGNRRVPKQSVLAGQSLFWLRPVFVDIFSSNTSLATACAQLLQHPQFANALALSLWSGLAATLLALCASACILSTGLGLRAPREHAAFLPAMLALPHVAFALGCVLLLAPSGWLVRLLFALLRPWADTAPWPLDAPPPWQSTQDPYALGLVLVLVCKEIPFLLWGALAHMQRPDVALAWQAQLRVAATLGHSAPSAWWRVVWPQLLPRMAGPLLAVWAYSLSVVDVAWIIGPAAPPTLAVLAWQWLQDADPSTRALGLAAVFCLSLCTVLVAGLAVMGYRLDRRWLAPARWTRGPQRLTDTFHSRSGKSKPYQSRGRAASECLARSGACGAAIGRGWMRALPAVYLLVGAVLLWSSVAGVWVFPALWPQSWTLHAWQQVAASAQVLQTTLWLGLASAGLALVLALLCLECLPVRWHSALFGVSYLPLAVPTLLWALGLQRVCIALGWDASTWGLWLAHSASVWPYVLLSLQGPYAALDRRGAHLAASLGRSHWAYLWQVQWPLLRAALAAAFAVGFAVSVAQFLVTLFVGGGRFATVTTEALALSSGGQRPLLAAFALLQWLLPAGLFGLALWLGRKRRFAPLLAVRSLA
;
A
#
# COMPACT_ATOMS: atom_id res chain seq x y z
N MET A 1 -24.86 -27.37 -49.32
CA MET A 1 -24.96 -28.82 -49.56
C MET A 1 -25.36 -29.46 -48.21
N VAL A 2 -26.55 -30.01 -48.22
CA VAL A 2 -27.34 -30.48 -47.08
C VAL A 2 -26.90 -31.89 -46.71
N ALA A 3 -26.79 -32.23 -45.44
CA ALA A 3 -26.96 -33.59 -44.94
C ALA A 3 -27.47 -33.62 -43.50
N ARG A 4 -28.70 -33.98 -43.38
CA ARG A 4 -29.42 -34.55 -42.22
C ARG A 4 -28.78 -35.86 -41.75
N VAL A 5 -28.88 -36.17 -40.45
CA VAL A 5 -29.18 -37.50 -39.89
C VAL A 5 -29.54 -37.37 -38.40
N LYS A 6 -30.79 -37.56 -38.10
CA LYS A 6 -31.55 -38.64 -37.38
C LYS A 6 -31.33 -38.73 -35.85
N SER A 7 -32.44 -38.46 -35.19
CA SER A 7 -32.82 -38.84 -33.84
C SER A 7 -32.85 -40.35 -33.61
N VAL A 8 -32.32 -40.82 -32.49
CA VAL A 8 -32.69 -42.08 -31.87
C VAL A 8 -33.00 -41.83 -30.39
N SER A 9 -34.24 -42.07 -30.06
CA SER A 9 -34.76 -42.16 -28.69
C SER A 9 -34.47 -43.55 -28.13
N VAL A 10 -33.89 -43.63 -26.92
CA VAL A 10 -34.00 -44.84 -26.07
C VAL A 10 -34.28 -44.34 -24.65
N THR A 11 -35.46 -44.73 -24.19
CA THR A 11 -35.92 -44.71 -22.81
C THR A 11 -35.31 -45.90 -22.08
N GLU A 12 -34.65 -45.66 -20.93
CA GLU A 12 -34.60 -46.65 -19.86
C GLU A 12 -34.51 -45.99 -18.50
N HIS A 13 -35.40 -46.39 -17.62
CA HIS A 13 -35.47 -46.10 -16.21
C HIS A 13 -34.31 -46.76 -15.44
N GLY A 14 -33.62 -46.02 -14.60
CA GLY A 14 -32.64 -46.56 -13.67
C GLY A 14 -32.39 -45.59 -12.51
N SER A 15 -33.09 -45.85 -11.42
CA SER A 15 -32.87 -45.26 -10.10
C SER A 15 -31.44 -45.50 -9.62
N TYR A 16 -30.63 -44.49 -9.38
CA TYR A 16 -29.44 -44.61 -8.53
C TYR A 16 -29.11 -43.33 -7.75
N GLY A 17 -28.79 -43.59 -6.53
CA GLY A 17 -28.54 -42.79 -5.35
C GLY A 17 -27.80 -41.47 -5.50
N ASN A 18 -28.26 -40.58 -4.70
CA ASN A 18 -27.79 -39.24 -4.39
C ASN A 18 -26.37 -39.28 -3.75
N ARG A 19 -25.30 -39.26 -4.55
CA ARG A 19 -23.94 -38.96 -4.06
C ARG A 19 -23.63 -37.50 -4.34
N ARG A 20 -23.65 -36.70 -3.28
CA ARG A 20 -23.14 -35.30 -3.30
C ARG A 20 -21.64 -35.34 -3.60
N VAL A 21 -21.27 -34.98 -4.82
CA VAL A 21 -19.88 -34.67 -5.19
C VAL A 21 -19.52 -33.29 -4.60
N PRO A 22 -18.43 -33.17 -3.85
CA PRO A 22 -18.05 -31.85 -3.28
C PRO A 22 -17.60 -30.91 -4.39
N LYS A 23 -18.36 -29.83 -4.59
CA LYS A 23 -18.11 -28.76 -5.57
C LYS A 23 -16.87 -27.87 -5.30
N GLN A 24 -15.98 -28.25 -4.39
CA GLN A 24 -14.85 -27.42 -3.99
C GLN A 24 -13.50 -27.74 -4.65
N SER A 25 -13.37 -28.81 -5.41
CA SER A 25 -12.08 -29.21 -5.98
C SER A 25 -11.82 -28.77 -7.42
N VAL A 26 -12.81 -28.27 -8.15
CA VAL A 26 -12.66 -27.92 -9.58
C VAL A 26 -12.17 -26.48 -9.78
N LEU A 27 -12.47 -25.56 -8.87
CA LEU A 27 -12.04 -24.15 -9.00
C LEU A 27 -10.58 -23.92 -8.56
N ALA A 28 -10.00 -24.76 -7.72
CA ALA A 28 -8.61 -24.66 -7.31
C ALA A 28 -7.62 -25.18 -8.37
N GLY A 29 -8.04 -26.09 -9.23
CA GLY A 29 -7.20 -26.65 -10.29
C GLY A 29 -7.06 -25.74 -11.52
N GLN A 30 -8.07 -24.95 -11.83
CA GLN A 30 -8.05 -24.08 -13.01
C GLN A 30 -7.30 -22.76 -12.78
N SER A 31 -7.22 -22.25 -11.56
CA SER A 31 -6.45 -21.04 -11.24
C SER A 31 -4.93 -21.26 -11.28
N LEU A 32 -4.46 -22.50 -11.09
CA LEU A 32 -3.04 -22.85 -11.22
C LEU A 32 -2.61 -23.17 -12.66
N PHE A 33 -3.55 -23.43 -13.55
CA PHE A 33 -3.26 -23.79 -14.95
C PHE A 33 -2.65 -22.62 -15.73
N TRP A 34 -3.04 -21.36 -15.44
CA TRP A 34 -2.48 -20.16 -16.06
C TRP A 34 -1.09 -19.79 -15.54
N LEU A 35 -0.71 -20.27 -14.35
CA LEU A 35 0.64 -20.07 -13.80
C LEU A 35 1.64 -21.11 -14.31
N ARG A 36 1.17 -22.24 -14.87
CA ARG A 36 2.01 -23.33 -15.34
C ARG A 36 2.98 -22.93 -16.46
N PRO A 37 2.56 -22.21 -17.53
CA PRO A 37 3.50 -21.76 -18.58
C PRO A 37 4.51 -20.73 -18.03
N VAL A 38 4.10 -19.86 -17.11
CA VAL A 38 5.01 -18.86 -16.50
C VAL A 38 6.14 -19.52 -15.73
N PHE A 39 5.91 -20.66 -15.09
CA PHE A 39 6.94 -21.37 -14.30
C PHE A 39 7.73 -22.40 -15.12
N VAL A 40 7.12 -23.05 -16.10
CA VAL A 40 7.76 -24.15 -16.85
C VAL A 40 8.71 -23.61 -17.91
N ASP A 41 8.35 -22.53 -18.63
CA ASP A 41 9.20 -21.95 -19.69
C ASP A 41 10.32 -21.04 -19.17
N ILE A 42 10.24 -20.59 -17.92
CA ILE A 42 11.31 -19.83 -17.26
C ILE A 42 12.57 -20.70 -17.10
N PHE A 43 12.42 -22.02 -16.97
CA PHE A 43 13.49 -22.98 -16.73
C PHE A 43 13.81 -23.89 -17.92
N SER A 44 13.41 -23.52 -19.13
CA SER A 44 13.71 -24.29 -20.36
C SER A 44 15.19 -24.23 -20.80
N SER A 45 16.05 -23.48 -20.11
CA SER A 45 17.50 -23.60 -20.21
C SER A 45 18.00 -24.71 -19.27
N ASN A 46 19.07 -25.43 -19.65
CA ASN A 46 19.66 -26.62 -19.03
C ASN A 46 19.90 -26.64 -17.49
N THR A 47 19.48 -25.60 -16.75
CA THR A 47 19.54 -25.51 -15.30
C THR A 47 18.16 -25.72 -14.69
N SER A 48 17.98 -26.79 -13.92
CA SER A 48 16.74 -26.99 -13.17
C SER A 48 16.60 -25.92 -12.07
N LEU A 49 15.35 -25.55 -11.70
CA LEU A 49 15.11 -24.64 -10.56
C LEU A 49 15.82 -25.13 -9.30
N ALA A 50 15.90 -26.43 -9.09
CA ALA A 50 16.57 -27.02 -7.94
C ALA A 50 18.07 -26.73 -7.93
N THR A 51 18.76 -26.83 -9.10
CA THR A 51 20.18 -26.49 -9.21
C THR A 51 20.43 -25.00 -9.02
N ALA A 52 19.59 -24.13 -9.57
CA ALA A 52 19.68 -22.68 -9.35
C ALA A 52 19.46 -22.30 -7.88
N CYS A 53 18.51 -22.93 -7.19
CA CYS A 53 18.30 -22.75 -5.75
C CYS A 53 19.49 -23.23 -4.92
N ALA A 54 20.10 -24.38 -5.29
CA ALA A 54 21.29 -24.88 -4.61
C ALA A 54 22.51 -23.94 -4.78
N GLN A 55 22.70 -23.40 -5.98
CA GLN A 55 23.72 -22.39 -6.26
C GLN A 55 23.47 -21.08 -5.51
N LEU A 56 22.19 -20.64 -5.45
CA LEU A 56 21.79 -19.45 -4.69
C LEU A 56 22.16 -19.58 -3.20
N LEU A 57 21.89 -20.73 -2.58
CA LEU A 57 22.20 -20.98 -1.17
C LEU A 57 23.72 -20.94 -0.88
N GLN A 58 24.54 -21.25 -1.87
CA GLN A 58 26.01 -21.21 -1.77
C GLN A 58 26.60 -19.82 -2.11
N HIS A 59 25.78 -18.91 -2.65
CA HIS A 59 26.26 -17.59 -3.06
C HIS A 59 26.64 -16.74 -1.85
N PRO A 60 27.87 -16.14 -1.80
CA PRO A 60 28.41 -15.49 -0.59
C PRO A 60 27.56 -14.31 -0.09
N GLN A 61 26.88 -13.60 -0.98
CA GLN A 61 26.04 -12.46 -0.61
C GLN A 61 24.60 -12.86 -0.22
N PHE A 62 24.17 -14.09 -0.50
CA PHE A 62 22.77 -14.50 -0.35
C PHE A 62 22.23 -14.36 1.08
N ALA A 63 22.96 -14.93 2.05
CA ALA A 63 22.50 -14.96 3.44
C ALA A 63 22.30 -13.53 4.00
N ASN A 64 23.26 -12.64 3.77
CA ASN A 64 23.19 -11.26 4.24
C ASN A 64 22.11 -10.47 3.49
N ALA A 65 21.98 -10.62 2.18
CA ALA A 65 20.96 -9.96 1.38
C ALA A 65 19.54 -10.41 1.75
N LEU A 66 19.35 -11.70 2.03
CA LEU A 66 18.07 -12.24 2.54
C LEU A 66 17.77 -11.71 3.93
N ALA A 67 18.74 -11.72 4.84
CA ALA A 67 18.60 -11.19 6.20
C ALA A 67 18.20 -9.70 6.18
N LEU A 68 18.84 -8.89 5.33
CA LEU A 68 18.50 -7.48 5.16
C LEU A 68 17.10 -7.27 4.59
N SER A 69 16.68 -8.08 3.62
CA SER A 69 15.31 -8.03 3.07
C SER A 69 14.27 -8.40 4.13
N LEU A 70 14.49 -9.46 4.89
CA LEU A 70 13.58 -9.89 5.96
C LEU A 70 13.54 -8.86 7.10
N TRP A 71 14.70 -8.36 7.52
CA TRP A 71 14.80 -7.33 8.55
C TRP A 71 14.08 -6.05 8.15
N SER A 72 14.41 -5.47 6.99
CA SER A 72 13.82 -4.22 6.54
C SER A 72 12.32 -4.35 6.29
N GLY A 73 11.88 -5.45 5.67
CA GLY A 73 10.48 -5.73 5.41
C GLY A 73 9.66 -5.92 6.69
N LEU A 74 10.15 -6.74 7.65
CA LEU A 74 9.47 -6.95 8.94
C LEU A 74 9.45 -5.68 9.78
N ALA A 75 10.58 -5.00 9.93
CA ALA A 75 10.67 -3.75 10.68
C ALA A 75 9.74 -2.69 10.12
N ALA A 76 9.75 -2.47 8.79
CA ALA A 76 8.87 -1.51 8.13
C ALA A 76 7.38 -1.85 8.34
N THR A 77 6.99 -3.10 8.11
CA THR A 77 5.60 -3.55 8.26
C THR A 77 5.10 -3.41 9.71
N LEU A 78 5.88 -3.87 10.68
CA LEU A 78 5.51 -3.82 12.10
C LEU A 78 5.46 -2.39 12.63
N LEU A 79 6.46 -1.56 12.31
CA LEU A 79 6.49 -0.15 12.74
C LEU A 79 5.36 0.65 12.09
N ALA A 80 5.08 0.44 10.81
CA ALA A 80 3.96 1.09 10.13
C ALA A 80 2.61 0.66 10.72
N LEU A 81 2.44 -0.63 11.05
CA LEU A 81 1.23 -1.14 11.72
C LEU A 81 1.07 -0.52 13.11
N CYS A 82 2.13 -0.51 13.93
CA CYS A 82 2.10 0.08 15.27
C CYS A 82 1.79 1.57 15.22
N ALA A 83 2.44 2.33 14.32
CA ALA A 83 2.19 3.75 14.15
C ALA A 83 0.75 4.02 13.70
N SER A 84 0.25 3.27 12.71
CA SER A 84 -1.14 3.36 12.23
C SER A 84 -2.15 3.05 13.34
N ALA A 85 -1.89 2.01 14.14
CA ALA A 85 -2.72 1.65 15.30
C ALA A 85 -2.75 2.78 16.34
N CYS A 86 -1.61 3.37 16.66
CA CYS A 86 -1.51 4.52 17.56
C CYS A 86 -2.25 5.74 17.01
N ILE A 87 -2.13 6.06 15.72
CA ILE A 87 -2.86 7.14 15.07
C ILE A 87 -4.38 6.90 15.16
N LEU A 88 -4.85 5.72 14.81
CA LEU A 88 -6.27 5.37 14.87
C LEU A 88 -6.83 5.40 16.31
N SER A 89 -6.00 5.11 17.33
CA SER A 89 -6.40 5.17 18.73
C SER A 89 -6.70 6.59 19.23
N THR A 90 -6.28 7.63 18.51
CA THR A 90 -6.66 9.03 18.79
C THR A 90 -8.12 9.34 18.50
N GLY A 91 -8.84 8.43 17.85
CA GLY A 91 -10.24 8.58 17.44
C GLY A 91 -10.40 8.99 15.97
N LEU A 92 -9.33 8.98 15.18
CA LEU A 92 -9.40 9.21 13.74
C LEU A 92 -10.38 8.22 13.09
N GLY A 93 -11.29 8.72 12.27
CA GLY A 93 -12.32 7.91 11.58
C GLY A 93 -13.59 7.66 12.39
N LEU A 94 -13.59 7.77 13.74
CA LEU A 94 -14.77 7.61 14.59
C LEU A 94 -15.28 8.93 15.17
N ARG A 95 -14.40 9.85 15.52
CA ARG A 95 -14.71 11.11 16.21
C ARG A 95 -14.01 12.33 15.62
N ALA A 96 -12.91 12.14 14.88
CA ALA A 96 -12.09 13.26 14.43
C ALA A 96 -12.73 14.01 13.26
N PRO A 97 -12.54 15.36 13.20
CA PRO A 97 -12.95 16.18 12.08
C PRO A 97 -12.35 15.65 10.76
N ARG A 98 -13.10 15.85 9.67
CA ARG A 98 -12.66 15.50 8.29
C ARG A 98 -11.34 16.15 7.87
N GLU A 99 -10.90 17.18 8.58
CA GLU A 99 -9.69 17.94 8.32
C GLU A 99 -8.42 17.08 8.36
N HIS A 100 -8.29 16.17 9.33
CA HIS A 100 -7.13 15.29 9.43
C HIS A 100 -7.09 14.19 8.35
N ALA A 101 -8.23 13.89 7.73
CA ALA A 101 -8.29 12.96 6.60
C ALA A 101 -7.91 13.63 5.26
N ALA A 102 -7.89 14.97 5.20
CA ALA A 102 -7.60 15.70 3.96
C ALA A 102 -6.14 15.55 3.50
N PHE A 103 -5.20 15.32 4.42
CA PHE A 103 -3.78 15.11 4.08
C PHE A 103 -3.50 13.71 3.50
N LEU A 104 -4.34 12.73 3.79
CA LEU A 104 -4.11 11.35 3.39
C LEU A 104 -4.02 11.16 1.86
N PRO A 105 -4.93 11.74 1.03
CA PRO A 105 -4.80 11.68 -0.42
C PRO A 105 -3.51 12.32 -0.96
N ALA A 106 -3.07 13.44 -0.37
CA ALA A 106 -1.83 14.11 -0.77
C ALA A 106 -0.58 13.26 -0.47
N MET A 107 -0.58 12.54 0.66
CA MET A 107 0.50 11.61 1.01
C MET A 107 0.52 10.37 0.11
N LEU A 108 -0.67 9.85 -0.25
CA LEU A 108 -0.79 8.72 -1.17
C LEU A 108 -0.42 9.12 -2.62
N ALA A 109 -0.65 10.40 -2.98
CA ALA A 109 -0.30 10.92 -4.30
C ALA A 109 1.22 10.97 -4.55
N LEU A 110 2.05 11.10 -3.50
CA LEU A 110 3.51 11.12 -3.63
C LEU A 110 4.03 9.69 -3.82
N PRO A 111 4.62 9.32 -4.98
CA PRO A 111 5.18 7.99 -5.19
C PRO A 111 6.34 7.67 -4.26
N HIS A 112 6.59 6.37 -4.04
CA HIS A 112 7.67 5.90 -3.16
C HIS A 112 9.05 6.37 -3.63
N VAL A 113 9.32 6.32 -4.93
CA VAL A 113 10.58 6.76 -5.54
C VAL A 113 10.83 8.25 -5.26
N ALA A 114 9.86 9.11 -5.56
CA ALA A 114 9.99 10.56 -5.31
C ALA A 114 10.20 10.88 -3.83
N PHE A 115 9.51 10.16 -2.93
CA PHE A 115 9.70 10.31 -1.49
C PHE A 115 11.11 9.87 -1.06
N ALA A 116 11.61 8.73 -1.56
CA ALA A 116 12.95 8.22 -1.28
C ALA A 116 14.03 9.19 -1.76
N LEU A 117 13.89 9.72 -2.99
CA LEU A 117 14.81 10.72 -3.53
C LEU A 117 14.84 11.99 -2.69
N GLY A 118 13.69 12.48 -2.25
CA GLY A 118 13.63 13.62 -1.33
C GLY A 118 14.26 13.31 0.03
N CYS A 119 14.10 12.10 0.56
CA CYS A 119 14.79 11.65 1.78
C CYS A 119 16.31 11.60 1.59
N VAL A 120 16.81 11.17 0.42
CA VAL A 120 18.25 11.23 0.13
C VAL A 120 18.75 12.67 0.11
N LEU A 121 18.04 13.59 -0.54
CA LEU A 121 18.41 15.03 -0.55
C LEU A 121 18.37 15.65 0.85
N LEU A 122 17.56 15.12 1.76
CA LEU A 122 17.51 15.56 3.16
C LEU A 122 18.62 14.95 4.02
N LEU A 123 18.79 13.61 3.94
CA LEU A 123 19.53 12.82 4.92
C LEU A 123 20.97 12.50 4.48
N ALA A 124 21.30 12.58 3.18
CA ALA A 124 22.66 12.27 2.71
C ALA A 124 23.73 13.09 3.48
N PRO A 125 24.99 12.64 3.56
CA PRO A 125 26.06 13.37 4.23
C PRO A 125 26.22 14.83 3.75
N SER A 126 25.88 15.11 2.49
CA SER A 126 25.79 16.45 1.92
C SER A 126 24.34 16.96 1.78
N GLY A 127 23.38 16.32 2.46
CA GLY A 127 21.96 16.66 2.42
C GLY A 127 21.62 17.90 3.25
N TRP A 128 20.40 18.40 3.07
CA TRP A 128 19.98 19.67 3.68
C TRP A 128 19.97 19.64 5.21
N LEU A 129 19.54 18.53 5.83
CA LEU A 129 19.54 18.41 7.30
C LEU A 129 20.95 18.43 7.89
N VAL A 130 21.92 17.82 7.20
CA VAL A 130 23.33 17.85 7.63
C VAL A 130 23.89 19.27 7.49
N ARG A 131 23.58 19.97 6.39
CA ARG A 131 23.95 21.38 6.22
C ARG A 131 23.35 22.27 7.31
N LEU A 132 22.06 22.04 7.66
CA LEU A 132 21.40 22.73 8.76
C LEU A 132 22.10 22.45 10.09
N LEU A 133 22.43 21.19 10.39
CA LEU A 133 23.19 20.81 11.58
C LEU A 133 24.54 21.54 11.63
N PHE A 134 25.26 21.57 10.51
CA PHE A 134 26.57 22.25 10.43
C PHE A 134 26.45 23.78 10.60
N ALA A 135 25.42 24.38 10.02
CA ALA A 135 25.12 25.80 10.22
C ALA A 135 24.84 26.14 11.70
N LEU A 136 24.13 25.25 12.41
CA LEU A 136 23.86 25.37 13.84
C LEU A 136 25.10 25.13 14.71
N LEU A 137 25.99 24.21 14.31
CA LEU A 137 27.22 23.87 15.05
C LEU A 137 28.38 24.85 14.74
N ARG A 138 28.26 25.69 13.74
CA ARG A 138 29.29 26.64 13.33
C ARG A 138 29.86 27.49 14.48
N PRO A 139 29.06 27.96 15.47
CA PRO A 139 29.59 28.69 16.62
C PRO A 139 30.55 27.87 17.52
N TRP A 140 30.48 26.54 17.42
CA TRP A 140 31.35 25.62 18.18
C TRP A 140 32.31 24.85 17.25
N ALA A 141 32.72 25.46 16.12
CA ALA A 141 33.55 24.80 15.12
C ALA A 141 34.87 24.26 15.67
N ASP A 142 35.51 25.02 16.58
CA ASP A 142 36.79 24.63 17.19
C ASP A 142 36.70 23.41 18.13
N THR A 143 35.51 23.06 18.58
CA THR A 143 35.27 21.91 19.47
C THR A 143 34.55 20.76 18.77
N ALA A 144 34.22 20.89 17.48
CA ALA A 144 33.53 19.86 16.72
C ALA A 144 34.47 18.66 16.49
N PRO A 145 33.96 17.41 16.61
CA PRO A 145 34.78 16.20 16.45
C PRO A 145 35.15 15.89 15.00
N TRP A 146 34.68 16.68 14.02
CA TRP A 146 34.97 16.57 12.58
C TRP A 146 35.00 17.94 11.91
N PRO A 147 35.72 18.09 10.77
CA PRO A 147 35.76 19.33 9.99
C PRO A 147 34.34 19.74 9.54
N LEU A 148 33.97 21.01 9.71
CA LEU A 148 32.66 21.53 9.31
C LEU A 148 32.63 22.06 7.85
N ASP A 149 33.73 21.97 7.12
CA ASP A 149 33.87 22.40 5.72
C ASP A 149 33.68 21.25 4.72
N ALA A 150 33.71 19.99 5.19
CA ALA A 150 33.52 18.77 4.38
C ALA A 150 32.33 17.95 4.87
N PRO A 151 31.65 17.20 3.98
CA PRO A 151 30.61 16.26 4.40
C PRO A 151 31.13 15.24 5.39
N PRO A 152 30.37 14.89 6.46
CA PRO A 152 30.82 13.92 7.44
C PRO A 152 30.97 12.52 6.83
N PRO A 153 31.86 11.67 7.38
CA PRO A 153 32.13 10.33 6.84
C PRO A 153 31.05 9.29 7.17
N TRP A 154 30.02 9.63 7.93
CA TRP A 154 28.97 8.67 8.29
C TRP A 154 28.03 8.34 7.12
N GLN A 155 27.52 7.13 7.09
CA GLN A 155 26.58 6.66 6.08
C GLN A 155 25.15 6.83 6.58
N SER A 156 24.53 8.00 6.35
CA SER A 156 23.12 8.27 6.67
C SER A 156 22.15 7.79 5.60
N THR A 157 22.65 7.53 4.40
CA THR A 157 21.95 6.90 3.27
C THR A 157 22.80 5.72 2.78
N GLN A 158 22.15 4.70 2.24
CA GLN A 158 22.79 3.43 1.87
C GLN A 158 23.50 2.76 3.06
N ASP A 159 22.95 2.94 4.25
CA ASP A 159 23.48 2.39 5.49
C ASP A 159 23.42 0.86 5.51
N PRO A 160 24.43 0.18 6.10
CA PRO A 160 24.54 -1.28 6.07
C PRO A 160 23.41 -2.00 6.81
N TYR A 161 22.68 -1.31 7.69
CA TYR A 161 21.56 -1.85 8.45
C TYR A 161 20.20 -1.59 7.81
N ALA A 162 20.14 -0.97 6.63
CA ALA A 162 18.91 -0.59 5.93
C ALA A 162 17.95 0.32 6.74
N LEU A 163 18.46 1.12 7.68
CA LEU A 163 17.64 1.99 8.52
C LEU A 163 16.98 3.09 7.70
N GLY A 164 17.70 3.67 6.73
CA GLY A 164 17.16 4.64 5.78
C GLY A 164 16.00 4.06 4.97
N LEU A 165 16.15 2.81 4.49
CA LEU A 165 15.09 2.09 3.79
C LEU A 165 13.88 1.85 4.69
N VAL A 166 14.08 1.37 5.91
CA VAL A 166 13.00 1.15 6.89
C VAL A 166 12.25 2.45 7.16
N LEU A 167 12.96 3.57 7.38
CA LEU A 167 12.35 4.88 7.63
C LEU A 167 11.44 5.31 6.47
N VAL A 168 11.93 5.23 5.24
CA VAL A 168 11.15 5.58 4.03
C VAL A 168 9.92 4.71 3.90
N LEU A 169 10.07 3.40 4.04
CA LEU A 169 8.96 2.45 3.98
C LEU A 169 7.92 2.72 5.07
N VAL A 170 8.33 2.90 6.33
CA VAL A 170 7.40 3.22 7.43
C VAL A 170 6.59 4.47 7.12
N CYS A 171 7.24 5.56 6.69
CA CYS A 171 6.54 6.80 6.36
C CYS A 171 5.56 6.63 5.21
N LYS A 172 5.86 5.78 4.24
CA LYS A 172 5.02 5.54 3.05
C LYS A 172 3.89 4.54 3.31
N GLU A 173 4.13 3.53 4.14
CA GLU A 173 3.13 2.49 4.40
C GLU A 173 2.06 2.92 5.42
N ILE A 174 2.37 3.86 6.33
CA ILE A 174 1.38 4.41 7.26
C ILE A 174 0.15 4.97 6.54
N PRO A 175 0.25 5.88 5.54
CA PRO A 175 -0.91 6.40 4.82
C PRO A 175 -1.72 5.31 4.12
N PHE A 176 -1.08 4.28 3.56
CA PHE A 176 -1.76 3.16 2.92
C PHE A 176 -2.56 2.30 3.93
N LEU A 177 -1.94 1.96 5.07
CA LEU A 177 -2.63 1.24 6.15
C LEU A 177 -3.78 2.05 6.74
N LEU A 178 -3.60 3.35 6.94
CA LEU A 178 -4.66 4.24 7.40
C LEU A 178 -5.82 4.30 6.41
N TRP A 179 -5.53 4.41 5.12
CA TRP A 179 -6.54 4.39 4.06
C TRP A 179 -7.36 3.10 4.07
N GLY A 180 -6.70 1.93 4.14
CA GLY A 180 -7.36 0.63 4.25
C GLY A 180 -8.21 0.50 5.52
N ALA A 181 -7.70 0.95 6.67
CA ALA A 181 -8.44 0.95 7.94
C ALA A 181 -9.68 1.84 7.88
N LEU A 182 -9.54 3.08 7.37
CA LEU A 182 -10.65 4.03 7.25
C LEU A 182 -11.73 3.54 6.29
N ALA A 183 -11.36 2.86 5.19
CA ALA A 183 -12.32 2.25 4.28
C ALA A 183 -13.23 1.22 4.98
N HIS A 184 -12.68 0.45 5.94
CA HIS A 184 -13.46 -0.48 6.76
C HIS A 184 -14.27 0.23 7.85
N MET A 185 -13.69 1.25 8.51
CA MET A 185 -14.31 1.97 9.62
C MET A 185 -15.47 2.86 9.17
N GLN A 186 -15.46 3.34 7.93
CA GLN A 186 -16.51 4.21 7.38
C GLN A 186 -17.75 3.46 6.87
N ARG A 187 -17.71 2.12 6.85
CA ARG A 187 -18.91 1.33 6.52
C ARG A 187 -20.00 1.56 7.57
N PRO A 188 -21.23 1.93 7.17
CA PRO A 188 -22.28 2.31 8.13
C PRO A 188 -22.61 1.23 9.16
N ASP A 189 -22.65 -0.04 8.72
CA ASP A 189 -22.89 -1.22 9.56
C ASP A 189 -21.82 -1.38 10.64
N VAL A 190 -20.55 -1.18 10.29
CA VAL A 190 -19.40 -1.29 11.20
C VAL A 190 -19.31 -0.08 12.13
N ALA A 191 -19.44 1.14 11.58
CA ALA A 191 -19.32 2.37 12.33
C ALA A 191 -20.35 2.46 13.46
N LEU A 192 -21.63 2.16 13.17
CA LEU A 192 -22.71 2.18 14.15
C LEU A 192 -22.50 1.14 15.26
N ALA A 193 -22.13 -0.10 14.88
CA ALA A 193 -21.85 -1.17 15.83
C ALA A 193 -20.69 -0.80 16.78
N TRP A 194 -19.58 -0.27 16.26
CA TRP A 194 -18.44 0.11 17.08
C TRP A 194 -18.72 1.32 17.97
N GLN A 195 -19.47 2.32 17.48
CA GLN A 195 -19.90 3.44 18.31
C GLN A 195 -20.77 2.98 19.49
N ALA A 196 -21.69 2.05 19.26
CA ALA A 196 -22.50 1.46 20.34
C ALA A 196 -21.63 0.71 21.36
N GLN A 197 -20.71 -0.14 20.90
CA GLN A 197 -19.79 -0.88 21.76
C GLN A 197 -18.88 0.05 22.57
N LEU A 198 -18.38 1.14 21.97
CA LEU A 198 -17.56 2.13 22.68
C LEU A 198 -18.36 2.90 23.74
N ARG A 199 -19.67 3.17 23.49
CA ARG A 199 -20.56 3.75 24.52
C ARG A 199 -20.70 2.81 25.72
N VAL A 200 -20.95 1.53 25.46
CA VAL A 200 -21.01 0.50 26.52
C VAL A 200 -19.68 0.41 27.30
N ALA A 201 -18.53 0.41 26.60
CA ALA A 201 -17.24 0.41 27.26
C ALA A 201 -17.03 1.65 28.15
N ALA A 202 -17.53 2.83 27.72
CA ALA A 202 -17.48 4.05 28.51
C ALA A 202 -18.36 3.97 29.78
N THR A 203 -19.57 3.38 29.72
CA THR A 203 -20.41 3.16 30.91
C THR A 203 -19.77 2.18 31.90
N LEU A 204 -18.93 1.25 31.42
CA LEU A 204 -18.13 0.35 32.24
C LEU A 204 -16.84 1.01 32.79
N GLY A 205 -16.65 2.31 32.61
CA GLY A 205 -15.53 3.09 33.17
C GLY A 205 -14.21 2.99 32.36
N HIS A 206 -14.24 2.48 31.13
CA HIS A 206 -13.06 2.49 30.28
C HIS A 206 -12.83 3.86 29.63
N SER A 207 -11.58 4.36 29.67
CA SER A 207 -11.19 5.54 28.90
C SER A 207 -11.29 5.27 27.39
N ALA A 208 -11.53 6.32 26.59
CA ALA A 208 -11.69 6.17 25.15
C ALA A 208 -10.52 5.45 24.45
N PRO A 209 -9.22 5.75 24.75
CA PRO A 209 -8.12 5.00 24.19
C PRO A 209 -8.09 3.53 24.65
N SER A 210 -8.37 3.26 25.93
CA SER A 210 -8.42 1.88 26.45
C SER A 210 -9.54 1.08 25.80
N ALA A 211 -10.73 1.68 25.64
CA ALA A 211 -11.85 1.07 24.94
C ALA A 211 -11.51 0.78 23.47
N TRP A 212 -10.80 1.68 22.79
CA TRP A 212 -10.39 1.47 21.41
C TRP A 212 -9.48 0.23 21.26
N TRP A 213 -8.44 0.09 22.08
CA TRP A 213 -7.53 -1.05 22.04
C TRP A 213 -8.19 -2.40 22.40
N ARG A 214 -9.21 -2.38 23.28
CA ARG A 214 -9.91 -3.58 23.72
C ARG A 214 -11.06 -3.99 22.80
N VAL A 215 -11.74 -3.04 22.19
CA VAL A 215 -12.98 -3.29 21.43
C VAL A 215 -12.76 -3.17 19.93
N VAL A 216 -12.20 -2.05 19.46
CA VAL A 216 -12.09 -1.77 18.03
C VAL A 216 -10.90 -2.50 17.39
N TRP A 217 -9.72 -2.39 18.01
CA TRP A 217 -8.50 -2.95 17.44
C TRP A 217 -8.56 -4.46 17.17
N PRO A 218 -9.02 -5.33 18.08
CA PRO A 218 -9.11 -6.77 17.82
C PRO A 218 -10.08 -7.16 16.69
N GLN A 219 -11.05 -6.27 16.41
CA GLN A 219 -12.01 -6.46 15.32
C GLN A 219 -11.52 -5.85 14.00
N LEU A 220 -10.71 -4.80 14.05
CA LEU A 220 -10.13 -4.13 12.89
C LEU A 220 -8.94 -4.94 12.32
N LEU A 221 -8.04 -5.42 13.18
CA LEU A 221 -6.80 -6.10 12.77
C LEU A 221 -7.02 -7.24 11.75
N PRO A 222 -7.97 -8.19 11.94
CA PRO A 222 -8.21 -9.22 10.93
C PRO A 222 -8.78 -8.68 9.61
N ARG A 223 -9.45 -7.53 9.63
CA ARG A 223 -9.94 -6.87 8.42
C ARG A 223 -8.83 -6.16 7.65
N MET A 224 -7.73 -5.88 8.34
CA MET A 224 -6.50 -5.31 7.75
C MET A 224 -5.58 -6.37 7.12
N ALA A 225 -5.94 -7.66 7.14
CA ALA A 225 -5.08 -8.74 6.65
C ALA A 225 -4.64 -8.53 5.19
N GLY A 226 -5.55 -8.09 4.30
CA GLY A 226 -5.22 -7.79 2.90
C GLY A 226 -4.22 -6.64 2.77
N PRO A 227 -4.51 -5.43 3.30
CA PRO A 227 -3.55 -4.33 3.33
C PRO A 227 -2.20 -4.69 3.97
N LEU A 228 -2.19 -5.45 5.08
CA LEU A 228 -0.95 -5.88 5.73
C LEU A 228 -0.13 -6.83 4.87
N LEU A 229 -0.79 -7.76 4.19
CA LEU A 229 -0.12 -8.67 3.26
C LEU A 229 0.50 -7.90 2.09
N ALA A 230 -0.21 -6.91 1.56
CA ALA A 230 0.31 -6.04 0.49
C ALA A 230 1.54 -5.24 0.96
N VAL A 231 1.49 -4.62 2.14
CA VAL A 231 2.62 -3.90 2.74
C VAL A 231 3.81 -4.82 2.97
N TRP A 232 3.58 -6.01 3.52
CA TRP A 232 4.63 -7.00 3.74
C TRP A 232 5.30 -7.45 2.44
N ALA A 233 4.49 -7.84 1.44
CA ALA A 233 5.00 -8.29 0.15
C ALA A 233 5.79 -7.20 -0.57
N TYR A 234 5.30 -5.96 -0.55
CA TYR A 234 5.99 -4.81 -1.12
C TYR A 234 7.29 -4.51 -0.37
N SER A 235 7.25 -4.36 0.95
CA SER A 235 8.44 -4.01 1.75
C SER A 235 9.56 -5.05 1.67
N LEU A 236 9.21 -6.35 1.51
CA LEU A 236 10.16 -7.43 1.32
C LEU A 236 10.83 -7.40 -0.07
N SER A 237 10.08 -6.99 -1.10
CA SER A 237 10.47 -7.16 -2.51
C SER A 237 10.68 -5.84 -3.26
N VAL A 238 10.69 -4.70 -2.56
CA VAL A 238 10.92 -3.39 -3.16
C VAL A 238 12.32 -3.29 -3.74
N VAL A 239 12.43 -2.88 -5.01
CA VAL A 239 13.70 -2.70 -5.71
C VAL A 239 14.05 -1.21 -5.82
N ASP A 240 13.15 -0.41 -6.36
CA ASP A 240 13.35 1.01 -6.67
C ASP A 240 13.75 1.84 -5.45
N VAL A 241 13.03 1.74 -4.36
CA VAL A 241 13.36 2.45 -3.10
C VAL A 241 14.63 1.90 -2.48
N ALA A 242 14.81 0.57 -2.49
CA ALA A 242 15.99 -0.08 -1.93
C ALA A 242 17.27 0.27 -2.73
N TRP A 243 17.17 0.44 -4.06
CA TRP A 243 18.25 0.92 -4.91
C TRP A 243 18.68 2.35 -4.56
N ILE A 244 17.71 3.24 -4.23
CA ILE A 244 17.97 4.65 -3.95
C ILE A 244 18.61 4.85 -2.56
N ILE A 245 18.04 4.26 -1.52
CA ILE A 245 18.39 4.58 -0.12
C ILE A 245 18.83 3.36 0.71
N GLY A 246 18.57 2.15 0.22
CA GLY A 246 18.96 0.91 0.90
C GLY A 246 20.46 0.62 0.84
N PRO A 247 20.92 -0.43 1.53
CA PRO A 247 22.33 -0.79 1.57
C PRO A 247 22.87 -1.15 0.19
N ALA A 248 24.13 -0.76 -0.08
CA ALA A 248 24.79 -0.98 -1.36
C ALA A 248 25.60 -2.29 -1.40
N ALA A 249 26.20 -2.70 -0.28
CA ALA A 249 27.12 -3.85 -0.21
C ALA A 249 27.00 -4.63 1.11
N PRO A 250 26.34 -5.78 1.17
CA PRO A 250 25.47 -6.31 0.11
C PRO A 250 24.14 -5.56 0.04
N PRO A 251 23.52 -5.47 -1.15
CA PRO A 251 22.17 -4.91 -1.27
C PRO A 251 21.12 -5.91 -0.74
N THR A 252 19.85 -5.48 -0.68
CA THR A 252 18.74 -6.40 -0.39
C THR A 252 18.60 -7.47 -1.47
N LEU A 253 18.05 -8.63 -1.12
CA LEU A 253 17.89 -9.74 -2.06
C LEU A 253 17.02 -9.36 -3.28
N ALA A 254 16.06 -8.44 -3.10
CA ALA A 254 15.24 -7.93 -4.20
C ALA A 254 16.09 -7.15 -5.23
N VAL A 255 17.02 -6.33 -4.77
CA VAL A 255 17.94 -5.57 -5.63
C VAL A 255 18.94 -6.51 -6.30
N LEU A 256 19.52 -7.46 -5.57
CA LEU A 256 20.38 -8.50 -6.16
C LEU A 256 19.67 -9.31 -7.24
N ALA A 257 18.46 -9.77 -6.96
CA ALA A 257 17.64 -10.50 -7.92
C ALA A 257 17.40 -9.68 -9.19
N TRP A 258 17.09 -8.38 -9.03
CA TRP A 258 16.91 -7.47 -10.16
C TRP A 258 18.21 -7.29 -10.97
N GLN A 259 19.34 -7.13 -10.33
CA GLN A 259 20.66 -7.04 -10.99
C GLN A 259 20.98 -8.32 -11.78
N TRP A 260 20.82 -9.49 -11.15
CA TRP A 260 21.10 -10.78 -11.80
C TRP A 260 20.16 -11.07 -12.97
N LEU A 261 18.89 -10.62 -12.91
CA LEU A 261 17.94 -10.77 -14.01
C LEU A 261 18.29 -9.95 -15.25
N GLN A 262 19.10 -8.92 -15.10
CA GLN A 262 19.56 -8.07 -16.22
C GLN A 262 20.93 -8.51 -16.78
N ASP A 263 21.56 -9.52 -16.16
CA ASP A 263 22.84 -10.04 -16.62
C ASP A 263 22.71 -10.75 -17.97
N ALA A 264 23.74 -10.68 -18.79
CA ALA A 264 23.80 -11.38 -20.07
C ALA A 264 23.94 -12.90 -19.90
N ASP A 265 24.62 -13.34 -18.81
CA ASP A 265 24.85 -14.76 -18.53
C ASP A 265 23.56 -15.47 -18.08
N PRO A 266 23.16 -16.56 -18.78
CA PRO A 266 21.98 -17.34 -18.41
C PRO A 266 22.04 -17.97 -17.01
N SER A 267 23.22 -18.32 -16.53
CA SER A 267 23.39 -18.90 -15.18
C SER A 267 23.11 -17.86 -14.10
N THR A 268 23.61 -16.65 -14.27
CA THR A 268 23.33 -15.51 -13.37
C THR A 268 21.84 -15.13 -13.40
N ARG A 269 21.20 -15.14 -14.58
CA ARG A 269 19.73 -14.93 -14.66
C ARG A 269 18.94 -16.02 -13.92
N ALA A 270 19.40 -17.27 -13.97
CA ALA A 270 18.76 -18.35 -13.21
C ALA A 270 18.85 -18.12 -11.69
N LEU A 271 19.98 -17.60 -11.18
CA LEU A 271 20.11 -17.16 -9.78
C LEU A 271 19.11 -16.06 -9.44
N GLY A 272 18.92 -15.07 -10.33
CA GLY A 272 17.92 -14.03 -10.18
C GLY A 272 16.50 -14.58 -10.05
N LEU A 273 16.11 -15.55 -10.88
CA LEU A 273 14.81 -16.24 -10.80
C LEU A 273 14.67 -17.03 -9.50
N ALA A 274 15.71 -17.74 -9.07
CA ALA A 274 15.72 -18.47 -7.80
C ALA A 274 15.55 -17.52 -6.60
N ALA A 275 16.18 -16.35 -6.65
CA ALA A 275 16.05 -15.31 -5.61
C ALA A 275 14.60 -14.73 -5.56
N VAL A 276 13.98 -14.48 -6.70
CA VAL A 276 12.55 -14.05 -6.77
C VAL A 276 11.63 -15.13 -6.22
N PHE A 277 11.90 -16.39 -6.52
CA PHE A 277 11.15 -17.52 -5.95
C PHE A 277 11.33 -17.58 -4.42
N CYS A 278 12.54 -17.43 -3.92
CA CYS A 278 12.84 -17.39 -2.49
C CYS A 278 12.07 -16.25 -1.78
N LEU A 279 12.06 -15.02 -2.34
CA LEU A 279 11.27 -13.90 -1.81
C LEU A 279 9.77 -14.20 -1.79
N SER A 280 9.25 -14.87 -2.83
CA SER A 280 7.86 -15.27 -2.90
C SER A 280 7.51 -16.30 -1.83
N LEU A 281 8.38 -17.28 -1.62
CA LEU A 281 8.24 -18.27 -0.55
C LEU A 281 8.26 -17.61 0.84
N CYS A 282 9.21 -16.69 1.08
CA CYS A 282 9.27 -15.92 2.33
C CYS A 282 7.99 -15.10 2.55
N THR A 283 7.42 -14.50 1.50
CA THR A 283 6.15 -13.76 1.59
C THR A 283 5.02 -14.67 2.09
N VAL A 284 4.87 -15.85 1.49
CA VAL A 284 3.83 -16.82 1.85
C VAL A 284 4.06 -17.40 3.24
N LEU A 285 5.29 -17.76 3.59
CA LEU A 285 5.63 -18.35 4.89
C LEU A 285 5.34 -17.38 6.04
N VAL A 286 5.81 -16.14 5.96
CA VAL A 286 5.57 -15.14 7.02
C VAL A 286 4.09 -14.80 7.12
N ALA A 287 3.39 -14.64 6.01
CA ALA A 287 1.95 -14.43 6.00
C ALA A 287 1.20 -15.62 6.64
N GLY A 288 1.58 -16.85 6.30
CA GLY A 288 1.03 -18.08 6.88
C GLY A 288 1.26 -18.15 8.40
N LEU A 289 2.48 -17.85 8.85
CA LEU A 289 2.83 -17.81 10.28
C LEU A 289 2.03 -16.74 11.02
N ALA A 290 1.87 -15.55 10.44
CA ALA A 290 1.05 -14.48 11.01
C ALA A 290 -0.42 -14.87 11.17
N VAL A 291 -1.01 -15.51 10.14
CA VAL A 291 -2.38 -16.03 10.19
C VAL A 291 -2.51 -17.16 11.23
N MET A 292 -1.54 -18.05 11.28
CA MET A 292 -1.52 -19.14 12.26
C MET A 292 -1.41 -18.61 13.69
N GLY A 293 -0.48 -17.68 13.94
CA GLY A 293 -0.33 -17.01 15.24
C GLY A 293 -1.61 -16.30 15.68
N TYR A 294 -2.26 -15.58 14.75
CA TYR A 294 -3.55 -14.92 15.02
C TYR A 294 -4.65 -15.95 15.38
N ARG A 295 -4.74 -17.10 14.66
CA ARG A 295 -5.72 -18.16 14.94
C ARG A 295 -5.47 -18.81 16.30
N LEU A 296 -4.20 -19.05 16.65
CA LEU A 296 -3.80 -19.61 17.94
C LEU A 296 -4.13 -18.63 19.08
N ASP A 297 -3.81 -17.33 18.94
CA ASP A 297 -4.15 -16.29 19.92
C ASP A 297 -5.67 -16.27 20.18
N ARG A 298 -6.49 -16.30 19.14
CA ARG A 298 -7.95 -16.34 19.27
C ARG A 298 -8.46 -17.60 19.95
N ARG A 299 -7.87 -18.75 19.68
CA ARG A 299 -8.33 -20.04 20.25
C ARG A 299 -7.94 -20.20 21.72
N TRP A 300 -6.72 -19.83 22.08
CA TRP A 300 -6.12 -20.17 23.36
C TRP A 300 -6.03 -19.01 24.35
N LEU A 301 -5.77 -17.80 23.90
CA LEU A 301 -5.51 -16.65 24.75
C LEU A 301 -6.67 -15.67 24.85
N ALA A 302 -7.52 -15.55 23.83
CA ALA A 302 -8.62 -14.61 23.83
C ALA A 302 -9.67 -14.91 24.91
N PRO A 303 -10.09 -16.18 25.16
CA PRO A 303 -11.03 -16.50 26.24
C PRO A 303 -10.53 -16.03 27.62
N ALA A 304 -9.25 -16.26 27.91
CA ALA A 304 -8.65 -15.87 29.18
C ALA A 304 -8.50 -14.34 29.39
N ARG A 305 -8.42 -13.57 28.29
CA ARG A 305 -8.35 -12.10 28.33
C ARG A 305 -9.72 -11.45 28.57
N TRP A 306 -10.80 -12.05 28.08
CA TRP A 306 -12.17 -11.53 28.21
C TRP A 306 -12.75 -11.78 29.60
N THR A 307 -12.39 -12.89 30.26
CA THR A 307 -12.88 -13.24 31.61
C THR A 307 -12.28 -12.38 32.73
N ARG A 308 -11.21 -11.61 32.44
CA ARG A 308 -10.61 -10.65 33.39
C ARG A 308 -11.14 -9.23 33.19
N GLY A 309 -12.46 -9.07 33.11
CA GLY A 309 -13.11 -7.75 33.21
C GLY A 309 -12.89 -7.12 34.58
N PRO A 310 -13.01 -5.79 34.73
CA PRO A 310 -12.94 -5.16 36.05
C PRO A 310 -14.11 -5.67 36.90
N GLN A 311 -13.83 -6.48 37.88
CA GLN A 311 -14.77 -6.99 38.92
C GLN A 311 -15.25 -5.83 39.81
N ARG A 312 -15.85 -4.77 39.24
CA ARG A 312 -16.28 -3.61 40.03
C ARG A 312 -17.76 -3.60 40.40
N LEU A 313 -18.59 -4.49 39.86
CA LEU A 313 -20.05 -4.40 40.08
C LEU A 313 -20.63 -5.43 41.05
N THR A 314 -19.90 -6.48 41.43
CA THR A 314 -20.40 -7.48 42.36
C THR A 314 -20.06 -7.20 43.84
N ASP A 315 -19.02 -6.38 44.09
CA ASP A 315 -18.55 -6.17 45.49
C ASP A 315 -19.34 -5.11 46.24
N THR A 316 -20.20 -4.29 45.58
CA THR A 316 -21.00 -3.27 46.26
C THR A 316 -22.26 -3.83 46.93
N PHE A 317 -22.67 -5.04 46.59
CA PHE A 317 -23.90 -5.63 47.15
C PHE A 317 -23.67 -6.59 48.31
N HIS A 318 -22.43 -7.01 48.60
CA HIS A 318 -22.11 -7.97 49.70
C HIS A 318 -21.23 -7.42 50.82
N SER A 319 -20.98 -6.12 50.89
CA SER A 319 -20.18 -5.54 52.00
C SER A 319 -21.07 -5.18 53.18
N ARG A 320 -21.64 -6.19 53.83
CA ARG A 320 -22.21 -6.09 55.20
C ARG A 320 -21.67 -7.18 56.13
N SER A 321 -20.45 -7.61 55.95
CA SER A 321 -19.81 -8.47 56.94
C SER A 321 -18.29 -8.27 56.90
N GLY A 322 -17.77 -7.86 58.04
CA GLY A 322 -16.40 -7.41 58.23
C GLY A 322 -15.32 -8.44 57.95
N LYS A 323 -14.12 -7.89 57.69
CA LYS A 323 -12.81 -8.54 57.49
C LYS A 323 -12.58 -9.13 56.08
N SER A 324 -12.34 -8.28 55.07
CA SER A 324 -11.73 -8.68 53.81
C SER A 324 -10.28 -8.23 53.70
N LYS A 325 -9.37 -9.19 53.51
CA LYS A 325 -7.95 -9.00 53.22
C LYS A 325 -7.74 -8.29 51.84
N PRO A 326 -6.58 -7.62 51.61
CA PRO A 326 -6.37 -6.73 50.43
C PRO A 326 -6.14 -7.52 49.15
N TYR A 327 -7.21 -8.09 48.56
CA TYR A 327 -7.19 -8.64 47.20
C TYR A 327 -7.37 -7.54 46.12
N GLN A 328 -7.63 -6.30 46.52
CA GLN A 328 -7.96 -5.17 45.65
C GLN A 328 -6.79 -4.58 44.84
N SER A 329 -5.52 -4.91 45.18
CA SER A 329 -4.37 -4.22 44.59
C SER A 329 -4.02 -4.68 43.14
N ARG A 330 -4.15 -5.98 42.85
CA ARG A 330 -3.75 -6.54 41.55
C ARG A 330 -4.70 -6.14 40.40
N GLY A 331 -5.99 -6.05 40.65
CA GLY A 331 -6.98 -5.64 39.62
C GLY A 331 -6.90 -4.16 39.28
N ARG A 332 -6.62 -3.30 40.26
CA ARG A 332 -6.41 -1.85 40.04
C ARG A 332 -5.13 -1.59 39.28
N ALA A 333 -4.01 -2.21 39.68
CA ALA A 333 -2.73 -2.05 39.00
C ALA A 333 -2.81 -2.46 37.50
N ALA A 334 -3.47 -3.57 37.17
CA ALA A 334 -3.65 -4.01 35.79
C ALA A 334 -4.56 -3.05 34.97
N SER A 335 -5.62 -2.52 35.58
CA SER A 335 -6.51 -1.55 34.90
C SER A 335 -5.84 -0.19 34.71
N GLU A 336 -5.03 0.26 35.67
CA GLU A 336 -4.25 1.49 35.56
C GLU A 336 -3.11 1.35 34.55
N CYS A 337 -2.40 0.23 34.53
CA CYS A 337 -1.38 -0.06 33.53
C CYS A 337 -1.94 -0.02 32.10
N LEU A 338 -3.11 -0.64 31.87
CA LEU A 338 -3.79 -0.64 30.56
C LEU A 338 -4.40 0.73 30.20
N ALA A 339 -4.84 1.52 31.17
CA ALA A 339 -5.27 2.89 30.94
C ALA A 339 -4.08 3.78 30.57
N ARG A 340 -2.94 3.63 31.24
CA ARG A 340 -1.68 4.33 30.92
C ARG A 340 -1.13 3.92 29.56
N SER A 341 -1.13 2.63 29.21
CA SER A 341 -0.67 2.16 27.90
C SER A 341 -1.57 2.68 26.76
N GLY A 342 -2.88 2.70 26.95
CA GLY A 342 -3.81 3.29 25.98
C GLY A 342 -3.61 4.80 25.80
N ALA A 343 -3.36 5.54 26.87
CA ALA A 343 -3.05 6.97 26.83
C ALA A 343 -1.70 7.23 26.15
N CYS A 344 -0.68 6.41 26.43
CA CYS A 344 0.61 6.46 25.77
C CYS A 344 0.49 6.22 24.26
N GLY A 345 -0.24 5.17 23.84
CA GLY A 345 -0.50 4.90 22.43
C GLY A 345 -1.17 6.09 21.71
N ALA A 346 -2.17 6.72 22.36
CA ALA A 346 -2.81 7.92 21.79
C ALA A 346 -1.88 9.14 21.76
N ALA A 347 -0.97 9.29 22.72
CA ALA A 347 0.04 10.35 22.72
C ALA A 347 1.05 10.17 21.56
N ILE A 348 1.57 8.95 21.39
CA ILE A 348 2.42 8.58 20.25
C ILE A 348 1.68 8.82 18.93
N GLY A 349 0.39 8.42 18.84
CA GLY A 349 -0.43 8.65 17.66
C GLY A 349 -0.57 10.13 17.31
N ARG A 350 -0.76 11.01 18.30
CA ARG A 350 -0.78 12.47 18.07
C ARG A 350 0.56 13.01 17.58
N GLY A 351 1.68 12.44 18.09
CA GLY A 351 3.02 12.75 17.59
C GLY A 351 3.15 12.41 16.10
N TRP A 352 2.78 11.21 15.70
CA TRP A 352 2.79 10.77 14.30
C TRP A 352 1.86 11.60 13.41
N MET A 353 0.67 11.97 13.88
CA MET A 353 -0.26 12.84 13.12
C MET A 353 0.31 14.22 12.79
N ARG A 354 1.26 14.71 13.58
CA ARG A 354 1.96 15.98 13.33
C ARG A 354 3.26 15.78 12.54
N ALA A 355 4.04 14.77 12.92
CA ALA A 355 5.35 14.50 12.32
C ALA A 355 5.23 14.03 10.86
N LEU A 356 4.28 13.16 10.56
CA LEU A 356 4.16 12.58 9.22
C LEU A 356 3.88 13.65 8.14
N PRO A 357 2.86 14.53 8.28
CA PRO A 357 2.66 15.64 7.33
C PRO A 357 3.87 16.57 7.24
N ALA A 358 4.55 16.85 8.36
CA ALA A 358 5.74 17.70 8.37
C ALA A 358 6.89 17.08 7.56
N VAL A 359 7.12 15.76 7.68
CA VAL A 359 8.12 15.05 6.87
C VAL A 359 7.77 15.13 5.38
N TYR A 360 6.51 14.93 5.00
CA TYR A 360 6.09 15.03 3.60
C TYR A 360 6.25 16.46 3.05
N LEU A 361 5.92 17.48 3.84
CA LEU A 361 6.13 18.88 3.45
C LEU A 361 7.62 19.20 3.31
N LEU A 362 8.45 18.69 4.21
CA LEU A 362 9.90 18.91 4.16
C LEU A 362 10.53 18.22 2.94
N VAL A 363 10.11 16.99 2.64
CA VAL A 363 10.50 16.27 1.40
C VAL A 363 10.08 17.08 0.17
N GLY A 364 8.86 17.59 0.13
CA GLY A 364 8.39 18.41 -0.98
C GLY A 364 9.17 19.71 -1.11
N ALA A 365 9.46 20.39 0.00
CA ALA A 365 10.23 21.61 0.01
C ALA A 365 11.67 21.39 -0.49
N VAL A 366 12.36 20.34 -0.02
CA VAL A 366 13.73 20.08 -0.47
C VAL A 366 13.79 19.67 -1.96
N LEU A 367 12.80 18.94 -2.45
CA LEU A 367 12.70 18.65 -3.88
C LEU A 367 12.50 19.95 -4.68
N LEU A 368 11.63 20.85 -4.20
CA LEU A 368 11.31 22.09 -4.89
C LEU A 368 12.55 22.97 -5.03
N TRP A 369 13.22 23.31 -3.95
CA TRP A 369 14.39 24.19 -4.07
C TRP A 369 15.59 23.50 -4.71
N SER A 370 15.77 22.18 -4.52
CA SER A 370 16.82 21.44 -5.20
C SER A 370 16.64 21.46 -6.73
N SER A 371 15.38 21.46 -7.21
CA SER A 371 15.08 21.49 -8.65
C SER A 371 15.44 22.80 -9.34
N VAL A 372 15.59 23.88 -8.57
CA VAL A 372 16.00 25.21 -9.07
C VAL A 372 17.37 25.65 -8.55
N ALA A 373 18.06 24.76 -7.82
CA ALA A 373 19.40 25.04 -7.31
C ALA A 373 20.42 25.00 -8.45
N GLY A 374 21.26 26.03 -8.52
CA GLY A 374 22.44 26.03 -9.37
C GLY A 374 23.67 25.48 -8.60
N VAL A 375 24.73 26.30 -8.49
CA VAL A 375 25.89 25.92 -7.70
C VAL A 375 25.52 25.85 -6.22
N TRP A 376 25.80 24.71 -5.59
CA TRP A 376 25.48 24.48 -4.18
C TRP A 376 26.60 23.70 -3.47
N VAL A 377 27.64 24.45 -3.10
CA VAL A 377 28.81 23.86 -2.44
C VAL A 377 28.51 23.61 -0.96
N PHE A 378 28.99 22.48 -0.44
CA PHE A 378 28.95 22.20 1.00
C PHE A 378 29.94 23.12 1.74
N PRO A 379 29.66 23.62 2.94
CA PRO A 379 28.48 23.35 3.80
C PRO A 379 27.33 24.37 3.66
N ALA A 380 27.33 25.24 2.64
CA ALA A 380 26.33 26.29 2.50
C ALA A 380 24.91 25.77 2.64
N LEU A 381 24.07 26.41 3.49
CA LEU A 381 22.69 26.01 3.75
C LEU A 381 21.79 26.25 2.53
N TRP A 382 22.06 27.30 1.75
CA TRP A 382 21.32 27.68 0.56
C TRP A 382 22.20 27.64 -0.68
N PRO A 383 21.63 27.40 -1.87
CA PRO A 383 22.37 27.50 -3.12
C PRO A 383 22.98 28.89 -3.31
N GLN A 384 24.15 28.94 -3.92
CA GLN A 384 24.83 30.21 -4.28
C GLN A 384 24.21 30.87 -5.51
N SER A 385 23.57 30.07 -6.37
CA SER A 385 22.83 30.54 -7.55
C SER A 385 21.54 29.74 -7.75
N TRP A 386 20.56 30.39 -8.34
CA TRP A 386 19.28 29.78 -8.69
C TRP A 386 19.15 29.76 -10.22
N THR A 387 18.68 28.63 -10.76
CA THR A 387 18.56 28.43 -12.21
C THR A 387 17.36 27.55 -12.55
N LEU A 388 16.75 27.79 -13.69
CA LEU A 388 15.70 26.96 -14.26
C LEU A 388 16.24 25.93 -15.28
N HIS A 389 17.56 25.76 -15.35
CA HIS A 389 18.17 24.87 -16.34
C HIS A 389 17.64 23.43 -16.28
N ALA A 390 17.46 22.87 -15.09
CA ALA A 390 16.84 21.55 -14.93
C ALA A 390 15.43 21.48 -15.54
N TRP A 391 14.62 22.51 -15.37
CA TRP A 391 13.28 22.59 -15.93
C TRP A 391 13.29 22.79 -17.46
N GLN A 392 14.28 23.46 -18.01
CA GLN A 392 14.50 23.53 -19.45
C GLN A 392 14.86 22.17 -20.03
N GLN A 393 15.70 21.39 -19.34
CA GLN A 393 16.02 20.01 -19.72
C GLN A 393 14.77 19.10 -19.66
N VAL A 394 13.95 19.24 -18.61
CA VAL A 394 12.68 18.52 -18.51
C VAL A 394 11.75 18.89 -19.66
N ALA A 395 11.65 20.17 -20.02
CA ALA A 395 10.83 20.63 -21.14
C ALA A 395 11.36 20.09 -22.48
N ALA A 396 12.67 19.99 -22.66
CA ALA A 396 13.29 19.35 -23.82
C ALA A 396 12.99 17.83 -23.89
N SER A 397 12.73 17.19 -22.75
CA SER A 397 12.35 15.78 -22.64
C SER A 397 10.81 15.59 -22.71
N ALA A 398 10.10 16.35 -23.55
CA ALA A 398 8.63 16.33 -23.65
C ALA A 398 8.04 14.93 -23.90
N GLN A 399 8.77 14.06 -24.60
CA GLN A 399 8.36 12.68 -24.86
C GLN A 399 8.18 11.87 -23.57
N VAL A 400 9.04 12.07 -22.56
CA VAL A 400 8.94 11.41 -21.24
C VAL A 400 7.63 11.80 -20.54
N LEU A 401 7.28 13.09 -20.59
CA LEU A 401 6.01 13.60 -20.05
C LEU A 401 4.81 13.05 -20.79
N GLN A 402 4.84 13.08 -22.13
CA GLN A 402 3.77 12.56 -22.97
C GLN A 402 3.53 11.08 -22.72
N THR A 403 4.60 10.27 -22.68
CA THR A 403 4.52 8.83 -22.37
C THR A 403 3.90 8.60 -20.99
N THR A 404 4.35 9.33 -19.97
CA THR A 404 3.84 9.20 -18.60
C THR A 404 2.37 9.58 -18.50
N LEU A 405 1.96 10.70 -19.10
CA LEU A 405 0.58 11.18 -19.08
C LEU A 405 -0.34 10.24 -19.84
N TRP A 406 0.02 9.88 -21.07
CA TRP A 406 -0.77 8.97 -21.89
C TRP A 406 -0.95 7.62 -21.19
N LEU A 407 0.15 7.00 -20.76
CA LEU A 407 0.13 5.69 -20.12
C LEU A 407 -0.67 5.73 -18.81
N GLY A 408 -0.47 6.78 -18.00
CA GLY A 408 -1.19 6.96 -16.74
C GLY A 408 -2.70 7.14 -16.94
N LEU A 409 -3.11 8.03 -17.83
CA LEU A 409 -4.52 8.31 -18.11
C LEU A 409 -5.23 7.13 -18.76
N ALA A 410 -4.61 6.50 -19.75
CA ALA A 410 -5.17 5.35 -20.46
C ALA A 410 -5.30 4.12 -19.54
N SER A 411 -4.28 3.84 -18.70
CA SER A 411 -4.32 2.71 -17.78
C SER A 411 -5.32 2.91 -16.64
N ALA A 412 -5.38 4.12 -16.07
CA ALA A 412 -6.37 4.44 -15.04
C ALA A 412 -7.80 4.40 -15.61
N GLY A 413 -7.99 4.87 -16.86
CA GLY A 413 -9.26 4.81 -17.55
C GLY A 413 -9.75 3.39 -17.77
N LEU A 414 -8.91 2.52 -18.33
CA LEU A 414 -9.26 1.11 -18.54
C LEU A 414 -9.51 0.39 -17.21
N ALA A 415 -8.66 0.61 -16.20
CA ALA A 415 -8.83 0.01 -14.90
C ALA A 415 -10.15 0.44 -14.22
N LEU A 416 -10.55 1.72 -14.36
CA LEU A 416 -11.82 2.22 -13.85
C LEU A 416 -13.01 1.58 -14.56
N VAL A 417 -12.98 1.49 -15.89
CA VAL A 417 -14.03 0.83 -16.68
C VAL A 417 -14.17 -0.63 -16.27
N LEU A 418 -13.07 -1.37 -16.18
CA LEU A 418 -13.09 -2.77 -15.75
C LEU A 418 -13.60 -2.94 -14.32
N ALA A 419 -13.22 -2.05 -13.40
CA ALA A 419 -13.70 -2.07 -12.02
C ALA A 419 -15.22 -1.81 -11.96
N LEU A 420 -15.72 -0.85 -12.72
CA LEU A 420 -17.15 -0.57 -12.83
C LEU A 420 -17.92 -1.76 -13.43
N LEU A 421 -17.43 -2.33 -14.51
CA LEU A 421 -18.03 -3.54 -15.11
C LEU A 421 -18.10 -4.68 -14.08
N CYS A 422 -17.04 -4.93 -13.33
CA CYS A 422 -17.05 -5.94 -12.27
C CYS A 422 -18.10 -5.64 -11.17
N LEU A 423 -18.21 -4.37 -10.75
CA LEU A 423 -19.12 -3.98 -9.66
C LEU A 423 -20.59 -3.95 -10.09
N GLU A 424 -20.88 -3.63 -11.35
CA GLU A 424 -22.25 -3.55 -11.86
C GLU A 424 -22.76 -4.88 -12.42
N CYS A 425 -21.90 -5.68 -13.07
CA CYS A 425 -22.30 -6.94 -13.69
C CYS A 425 -22.28 -8.14 -12.72
N LEU A 426 -21.40 -8.12 -11.70
CA LEU A 426 -21.33 -9.22 -10.75
C LEU A 426 -22.41 -9.09 -9.66
N PRO A 427 -23.10 -10.21 -9.29
CA PRO A 427 -24.00 -10.21 -8.15
C PRO A 427 -23.29 -9.77 -6.87
N VAL A 428 -23.97 -8.99 -6.06
CA VAL A 428 -23.41 -8.38 -4.82
C VAL A 428 -22.81 -9.39 -3.85
N ARG A 429 -23.36 -10.62 -3.82
CA ARG A 429 -22.81 -11.72 -3.01
C ARG A 429 -21.34 -12.03 -3.36
N TRP A 430 -20.89 -11.70 -4.56
CA TRP A 430 -19.52 -11.92 -5.03
C TRP A 430 -18.59 -10.73 -4.77
N HIS A 431 -19.11 -9.55 -4.44
CA HIS A 431 -18.28 -8.36 -4.23
C HIS A 431 -17.22 -8.58 -3.13
N SER A 432 -17.57 -9.25 -2.04
CA SER A 432 -16.60 -9.56 -0.97
C SER A 432 -15.46 -10.44 -1.47
N ALA A 433 -15.77 -11.44 -2.31
CA ALA A 433 -14.76 -12.30 -2.94
C ALA A 433 -13.92 -11.53 -3.95
N LEU A 434 -14.55 -10.68 -4.78
CA LEU A 434 -13.87 -9.81 -5.74
C LEU A 434 -12.84 -8.91 -5.06
N PHE A 435 -13.22 -8.22 -3.98
CA PHE A 435 -12.30 -7.40 -3.20
C PHE A 435 -11.19 -8.24 -2.53
N GLY A 436 -11.51 -9.46 -2.08
CA GLY A 436 -10.50 -10.39 -1.55
C GLY A 436 -9.47 -10.81 -2.60
N VAL A 437 -9.94 -11.19 -3.78
CA VAL A 437 -9.09 -11.61 -4.91
C VAL A 437 -8.22 -10.45 -5.42
N SER A 438 -8.71 -9.21 -5.39
CA SER A 438 -7.93 -8.04 -5.82
C SER A 438 -6.69 -7.75 -4.95
N TYR A 439 -6.58 -8.34 -3.77
CA TYR A 439 -5.34 -8.29 -2.98
C TYR A 439 -4.28 -9.29 -3.46
N LEU A 440 -4.61 -10.30 -4.27
CA LEU A 440 -3.64 -11.29 -4.74
C LEU A 440 -2.48 -10.67 -5.55
N PRO A 441 -2.73 -9.79 -6.55
CA PRO A 441 -1.63 -9.12 -7.25
C PRO A 441 -0.75 -8.26 -6.34
N LEU A 442 -1.34 -7.67 -5.28
CA LEU A 442 -0.62 -6.86 -4.31
C LEU A 442 0.20 -7.70 -3.32
N ALA A 443 -0.16 -8.97 -3.14
CA ALA A 443 0.54 -9.92 -2.29
C ALA A 443 1.70 -10.63 -3.00
N VAL A 444 1.78 -10.51 -4.32
CA VAL A 444 2.87 -11.06 -5.12
C VAL A 444 4.06 -10.10 -5.08
N PRO A 445 5.30 -10.57 -4.87
CA PRO A 445 6.50 -9.74 -5.00
C PRO A 445 6.54 -8.98 -6.33
N THR A 446 6.89 -7.70 -6.27
CA THR A 446 6.81 -6.79 -7.43
C THR A 446 7.63 -7.26 -8.64
N LEU A 447 8.81 -7.86 -8.39
CA LEU A 447 9.62 -8.48 -9.44
C LEU A 447 8.90 -9.66 -10.11
N LEU A 448 8.30 -10.56 -9.32
CA LEU A 448 7.58 -11.72 -9.89
C LEU A 448 6.37 -11.27 -10.71
N TRP A 449 5.66 -10.23 -10.25
CA TRP A 449 4.54 -9.64 -10.99
C TRP A 449 4.99 -9.06 -12.33
N ALA A 450 6.06 -8.26 -12.35
CA ALA A 450 6.59 -7.65 -13.56
C ALA A 450 7.11 -8.70 -14.57
N LEU A 451 7.83 -9.73 -14.09
CA LEU A 451 8.28 -10.85 -14.92
C LEU A 451 7.11 -11.67 -15.49
N GLY A 452 6.08 -11.92 -14.67
CA GLY A 452 4.88 -12.60 -15.12
C GLY A 452 4.18 -11.86 -16.26
N LEU A 453 4.01 -10.55 -16.12
CA LEU A 453 3.43 -9.69 -17.17
C LEU A 453 4.30 -9.66 -18.44
N GLN A 454 5.62 -9.56 -18.28
CA GLN A 454 6.55 -9.63 -19.40
C GLN A 454 6.41 -10.94 -20.17
N ARG A 455 6.36 -12.09 -19.48
CA ARG A 455 6.20 -13.40 -20.12
C ARG A 455 4.88 -13.53 -20.87
N VAL A 456 3.80 -13.02 -20.29
CA VAL A 456 2.50 -12.97 -20.99
C VAL A 456 2.60 -12.11 -22.26
N CYS A 457 3.24 -10.96 -22.19
CA CYS A 457 3.42 -10.09 -23.36
C CYS A 457 4.30 -10.76 -24.44
N ILE A 458 5.37 -11.44 -24.07
CA ILE A 458 6.22 -12.22 -25.00
C ILE A 458 5.38 -13.32 -25.67
N ALA A 459 4.63 -14.10 -24.90
CA ALA A 459 3.80 -15.19 -25.41
C ALA A 459 2.71 -14.71 -26.38
N LEU A 460 2.23 -13.48 -26.22
CA LEU A 460 1.25 -12.86 -27.10
C LEU A 460 1.88 -12.07 -28.27
N GLY A 461 3.21 -11.98 -28.34
CA GLY A 461 3.90 -11.16 -29.34
C GLY A 461 3.74 -9.64 -29.12
N TRP A 462 3.44 -9.23 -27.89
CA TRP A 462 3.25 -7.82 -27.49
C TRP A 462 4.44 -7.26 -26.72
N ASP A 463 5.57 -7.96 -26.74
CA ASP A 463 6.78 -7.53 -26.04
C ASP A 463 7.29 -6.20 -26.58
N ALA A 464 7.76 -5.34 -25.68
CA ALA A 464 8.26 -4.00 -25.98
C ALA A 464 7.33 -3.15 -26.87
N SER A 465 6.02 -3.43 -26.84
CA SER A 465 4.99 -2.72 -27.59
C SER A 465 4.18 -1.77 -26.70
N THR A 466 3.62 -0.74 -27.31
CA THR A 466 2.75 0.22 -26.63
C THR A 466 1.51 -0.46 -26.02
N TRP A 467 0.92 -1.42 -26.74
CA TRP A 467 -0.25 -2.18 -26.29
C TRP A 467 0.07 -3.08 -25.10
N GLY A 468 1.18 -3.83 -25.19
CA GLY A 468 1.64 -4.70 -24.10
C GLY A 468 1.90 -3.90 -22.83
N LEU A 469 2.61 -2.76 -22.94
CA LEU A 469 2.90 -1.89 -21.82
C LEU A 469 1.63 -1.29 -21.20
N TRP A 470 0.68 -0.79 -22.05
CA TRP A 470 -0.59 -0.24 -21.57
C TRP A 470 -1.43 -1.27 -20.80
N LEU A 471 -1.55 -2.49 -21.33
CA LEU A 471 -2.30 -3.56 -20.67
C LEU A 471 -1.63 -4.02 -19.38
N ALA A 472 -0.31 -4.12 -19.36
CA ALA A 472 0.45 -4.47 -18.15
C ALA A 472 0.29 -3.41 -17.04
N HIS A 473 0.36 -2.12 -17.38
CA HIS A 473 0.03 -1.05 -16.45
C HIS A 473 -1.41 -1.13 -15.96
N SER A 474 -2.37 -1.34 -16.87
CA SER A 474 -3.79 -1.46 -16.53
C SER A 474 -4.07 -2.62 -15.58
N ALA A 475 -3.42 -3.78 -15.79
CA ALA A 475 -3.51 -4.94 -14.89
C ALA A 475 -2.94 -4.64 -13.50
N SER A 476 -1.84 -3.87 -13.42
CA SER A 476 -1.21 -3.46 -12.17
C SER A 476 -2.02 -2.40 -11.42
N VAL A 477 -2.71 -1.53 -12.13
CA VAL A 477 -3.53 -0.42 -11.61
C VAL A 477 -4.91 -0.88 -11.13
N TRP A 478 -5.52 -1.86 -11.82
CA TRP A 478 -6.89 -2.31 -11.58
C TRP A 478 -7.21 -2.68 -10.13
N PRO A 479 -6.36 -3.41 -9.37
CA PRO A 479 -6.62 -3.74 -7.98
C PRO A 479 -6.80 -2.51 -7.10
N TYR A 480 -5.98 -1.49 -7.28
CA TYR A 480 -6.03 -0.25 -6.49
C TYR A 480 -7.29 0.56 -6.77
N VAL A 481 -7.69 0.66 -8.05
CA VAL A 481 -8.93 1.33 -8.46
C VAL A 481 -10.14 0.62 -7.86
N LEU A 482 -10.19 -0.72 -7.96
CA LEU A 482 -11.28 -1.53 -7.43
C LEU A 482 -11.39 -1.39 -5.90
N LEU A 483 -10.27 -1.48 -5.18
CA LEU A 483 -10.24 -1.33 -3.73
C LEU A 483 -10.65 0.08 -3.28
N SER A 484 -10.33 1.12 -4.07
CA SER A 484 -10.75 2.50 -3.80
C SER A 484 -12.27 2.67 -3.85
N LEU A 485 -12.97 1.86 -4.63
CA LEU A 485 -14.43 1.87 -4.78
C LEU A 485 -15.16 1.02 -3.73
N GLN A 486 -14.46 0.19 -2.96
CA GLN A 486 -15.05 -0.74 -1.99
C GLN A 486 -15.95 -0.02 -0.97
N GLY A 487 -15.44 1.03 -0.33
CA GLY A 487 -16.18 1.80 0.68
C GLY A 487 -17.39 2.53 0.09
N PRO A 488 -17.20 3.35 -0.95
CA PRO A 488 -18.29 4.05 -1.62
C PRO A 488 -19.41 3.13 -2.12
N TYR A 489 -19.10 2.01 -2.74
CA TYR A 489 -20.09 1.04 -3.20
C TYR A 489 -20.81 0.32 -2.05
N ALA A 490 -20.12 0.04 -0.95
CA ALA A 490 -20.75 -0.53 0.24
C ALA A 490 -21.71 0.46 0.94
N ALA A 491 -21.51 1.76 0.76
CA ALA A 491 -22.35 2.82 1.35
C ALA A 491 -23.57 3.18 0.50
N LEU A 492 -23.71 2.64 -0.73
CA LEU A 492 -24.86 2.90 -1.59
C LEU A 492 -26.14 2.28 -1.05
N ASP A 493 -27.21 3.10 -1.01
CA ASP A 493 -28.56 2.60 -0.73
C ASP A 493 -29.17 1.98 -2.00
N ARG A 494 -29.36 0.68 -1.98
CA ARG A 494 -29.91 -0.11 -3.09
C ARG A 494 -31.39 0.12 -3.33
N ARG A 495 -32.11 0.72 -2.39
CA ARG A 495 -33.52 1.07 -2.57
C ARG A 495 -33.72 2.01 -3.75
N GLY A 496 -32.71 2.85 -4.07
CA GLY A 496 -32.73 3.73 -5.23
C GLY A 496 -32.91 2.99 -6.57
N ALA A 497 -32.25 1.83 -6.75
CA ALA A 497 -32.40 1.02 -7.96
C ALA A 497 -33.81 0.41 -8.07
N HIS A 498 -34.37 -0.08 -6.95
CA HIS A 498 -35.74 -0.60 -6.93
C HIS A 498 -36.78 0.49 -7.20
N LEU A 499 -36.58 1.69 -6.64
CA LEU A 499 -37.44 2.84 -6.91
C LEU A 499 -37.40 3.27 -8.37
N ALA A 500 -36.21 3.32 -8.97
CA ALA A 500 -36.08 3.63 -10.42
C ALA A 500 -36.79 2.59 -11.28
N ALA A 501 -36.66 1.30 -10.95
CA ALA A 501 -37.38 0.23 -11.65
C ALA A 501 -38.90 0.33 -11.51
N SER A 502 -39.42 0.68 -10.31
CA SER A 502 -40.87 0.89 -10.08
C SER A 502 -41.41 2.10 -10.87
N LEU A 503 -40.56 3.07 -11.17
CA LEU A 503 -40.89 4.24 -12.03
C LEU A 503 -40.69 3.95 -13.54
N GLY A 504 -40.45 2.68 -13.94
CA GLY A 504 -40.25 2.28 -15.33
C GLY A 504 -38.92 2.74 -15.95
N ARG A 505 -37.95 3.18 -15.11
CA ARG A 505 -36.64 3.59 -15.59
C ARG A 505 -35.73 2.37 -15.80
N SER A 506 -34.97 2.36 -16.91
CA SER A 506 -33.98 1.32 -17.16
C SER A 506 -32.83 1.38 -16.16
N HIS A 507 -32.16 0.24 -15.94
CA HIS A 507 -30.98 0.16 -15.09
C HIS A 507 -29.86 1.15 -15.54
N TRP A 508 -29.64 1.29 -16.83
CA TRP A 508 -28.69 2.27 -17.38
C TRP A 508 -29.06 3.72 -17.08
N ALA A 509 -30.35 4.06 -17.16
CA ALA A 509 -30.81 5.39 -16.77
C ALA A 509 -30.55 5.67 -15.29
N TYR A 510 -30.76 4.69 -14.41
CA TYR A 510 -30.42 4.80 -12.99
C TYR A 510 -28.93 4.99 -12.75
N LEU A 511 -28.07 4.22 -13.44
CA LEU A 511 -26.60 4.36 -13.32
C LEU A 511 -26.13 5.76 -13.70
N TRP A 512 -26.51 6.26 -14.88
CA TRP A 512 -26.06 7.55 -15.42
C TRP A 512 -26.67 8.75 -14.72
N GLN A 513 -27.95 8.69 -14.34
CA GLN A 513 -28.67 9.83 -13.79
C GLN A 513 -28.60 9.93 -12.26
N VAL A 514 -28.38 8.82 -11.56
CA VAL A 514 -28.44 8.78 -10.10
C VAL A 514 -27.14 8.24 -9.49
N GLN A 515 -26.76 7.00 -9.79
CA GLN A 515 -25.68 6.31 -9.08
C GLN A 515 -24.30 6.92 -9.33
N TRP A 516 -23.90 7.07 -10.59
CA TRP A 516 -22.59 7.65 -10.92
C TRP A 516 -22.46 9.13 -10.56
N PRO A 517 -23.46 9.97 -10.74
CA PRO A 517 -23.45 11.33 -10.17
C PRO A 517 -23.29 11.38 -8.65
N LEU A 518 -23.88 10.45 -7.90
CA LEU A 518 -23.66 10.33 -6.46
C LEU A 518 -22.22 9.89 -6.13
N LEU A 519 -21.67 8.97 -6.91
CA LEU A 519 -20.31 8.42 -6.75
C LEU A 519 -19.22 9.25 -7.41
N ARG A 520 -19.52 10.35 -8.12
CA ARG A 520 -18.54 11.10 -8.95
C ARG A 520 -17.23 11.44 -8.22
N ALA A 521 -17.30 11.83 -6.95
CA ALA A 521 -16.12 12.14 -6.15
C ALA A 521 -15.28 10.88 -5.87
N ALA A 522 -15.93 9.74 -5.63
CA ALA A 522 -15.29 8.46 -5.41
C ALA A 522 -14.69 7.91 -6.72
N LEU A 523 -15.40 8.06 -7.84
CA LEU A 523 -14.91 7.65 -9.17
C LEU A 523 -13.69 8.48 -9.57
N ALA A 524 -13.76 9.81 -9.39
CA ALA A 524 -12.63 10.70 -9.66
C ALA A 524 -11.42 10.39 -8.75
N ALA A 525 -11.66 10.10 -7.47
CA ALA A 525 -10.60 9.69 -6.55
C ALA A 525 -9.98 8.34 -6.94
N ALA A 526 -10.81 7.35 -7.33
CA ALA A 526 -10.34 6.05 -7.80
C ALA A 526 -9.52 6.16 -9.09
N PHE A 527 -9.92 7.02 -10.02
CA PHE A 527 -9.16 7.35 -11.22
C PHE A 527 -7.82 7.99 -10.88
N ALA A 528 -7.80 8.97 -9.95
CA ALA A 528 -6.57 9.62 -9.48
C ALA A 528 -5.61 8.63 -8.79
N VAL A 529 -6.13 7.68 -8.00
CA VAL A 529 -5.35 6.56 -7.44
C VAL A 529 -4.75 5.72 -8.56
N GLY A 530 -5.56 5.33 -9.55
CA GLY A 530 -5.09 4.54 -10.69
C GLY A 530 -3.98 5.25 -11.46
N PHE A 531 -4.14 6.54 -11.74
CA PHE A 531 -3.11 7.34 -12.38
C PHE A 531 -1.82 7.40 -11.54
N ALA A 532 -1.92 7.64 -10.23
CA ALA A 532 -0.77 7.70 -9.33
C ALA A 532 0.00 6.37 -9.31
N VAL A 533 -0.72 5.24 -9.27
CA VAL A 533 -0.12 3.91 -9.33
C VAL A 533 0.57 3.66 -10.67
N SER A 534 -0.02 4.08 -11.79
CA SER A 534 0.61 3.95 -13.10
C SER A 534 1.89 4.79 -13.22
N VAL A 535 1.87 6.03 -12.73
CA VAL A 535 3.06 6.91 -12.70
C VAL A 535 4.18 6.30 -11.84
N ALA A 536 3.82 5.62 -10.75
CA ALA A 536 4.78 5.00 -9.84
C ALA A 536 5.39 3.68 -10.37
N GLN A 537 4.88 3.09 -11.45
CA GLN A 537 5.37 1.80 -11.97
C GLN A 537 6.76 1.94 -12.60
N PHE A 538 7.76 1.34 -11.95
CA PHE A 538 9.12 1.25 -12.48
C PHE A 538 9.38 -0.11 -13.15
N LEU A 539 9.26 -1.21 -12.40
CA LEU A 539 9.62 -2.54 -12.88
C LEU A 539 8.77 -3.00 -14.06
N VAL A 540 7.47 -2.73 -14.04
CA VAL A 540 6.58 -3.08 -15.16
C VAL A 540 6.97 -2.32 -16.41
N THR A 541 7.27 -1.01 -16.29
CA THR A 541 7.74 -0.19 -17.41
C THR A 541 9.07 -0.71 -17.96
N LEU A 542 10.00 -1.08 -17.07
CA LEU A 542 11.32 -1.56 -17.46
C LEU A 542 11.25 -2.92 -18.17
N PHE A 543 10.59 -3.91 -17.55
CA PHE A 543 10.57 -5.29 -18.08
C PHE A 543 9.66 -5.44 -19.31
N VAL A 544 8.41 -4.94 -19.25
CA VAL A 544 7.48 -5.05 -20.36
C VAL A 544 7.79 -4.06 -21.48
N GLY A 545 8.26 -2.87 -21.12
CA GLY A 545 8.65 -1.84 -22.09
C GLY A 545 9.99 -2.09 -22.76
N GLY A 546 10.81 -3.04 -22.26
CA GLY A 546 12.11 -3.40 -22.86
C GLY A 546 13.07 -2.21 -22.99
N GLY A 547 13.01 -1.23 -22.09
CA GLY A 547 13.81 0.00 -22.15
C GLY A 547 13.41 1.01 -23.23
N ARG A 548 12.37 0.74 -24.04
CA ARG A 548 11.93 1.63 -25.14
C ARG A 548 11.10 2.82 -24.68
N PHE A 549 10.48 2.74 -23.51
CA PHE A 549 9.54 3.72 -22.99
C PHE A 549 10.11 4.40 -21.76
N ALA A 550 10.55 5.63 -21.92
CA ALA A 550 10.98 6.46 -20.81
C ALA A 550 9.77 7.13 -20.16
N THR A 551 9.67 7.04 -18.83
CA THR A 551 8.67 7.71 -18.00
C THR A 551 9.36 8.58 -16.97
N VAL A 552 8.62 9.51 -16.35
CA VAL A 552 9.15 10.37 -15.27
C VAL A 552 9.79 9.52 -14.15
N THR A 553 9.24 8.34 -13.86
CA THR A 553 9.77 7.44 -12.84
C THR A 553 11.04 6.74 -13.26
N THR A 554 11.13 6.26 -14.50
CA THR A 554 12.36 5.61 -15.01
C THR A 554 13.50 6.61 -15.12
N GLU A 555 13.24 7.86 -15.56
CA GLU A 555 14.22 8.93 -15.63
C GLU A 555 14.71 9.35 -14.24
N ALA A 556 13.79 9.56 -13.28
CA ALA A 556 14.15 9.90 -11.91
C ALA A 556 15.05 8.82 -11.28
N LEU A 557 14.79 7.54 -11.55
CA LEU A 557 15.59 6.44 -11.03
C LEU A 557 16.96 6.34 -11.75
N ALA A 558 17.00 6.51 -13.07
CA ALA A 558 18.25 6.53 -13.84
C ALA A 558 19.19 7.65 -13.35
N LEU A 559 18.64 8.82 -13.03
CA LEU A 559 19.39 9.96 -12.49
C LEU A 559 19.84 9.77 -11.03
N SER A 560 19.27 8.80 -10.30
CA SER A 560 19.57 8.60 -8.87
C SER A 560 21.03 8.19 -8.62
N SER A 561 21.67 7.53 -9.56
CA SER A 561 23.09 7.16 -9.53
C SER A 561 24.00 8.23 -10.16
N GLY A 562 23.43 9.29 -10.75
CA GLY A 562 24.16 10.38 -11.39
C GLY A 562 24.35 11.61 -10.49
N GLY A 563 25.28 12.51 -10.87
CA GLY A 563 25.58 13.74 -10.12
C GLY A 563 24.59 14.89 -10.32
N GLN A 564 23.59 14.76 -11.20
CA GLN A 564 22.68 15.85 -11.61
C GLN A 564 21.49 16.01 -10.65
N ARG A 565 21.77 16.43 -9.40
CA ARG A 565 20.74 16.59 -8.35
C ARG A 565 19.57 17.52 -8.72
N PRO A 566 19.76 18.67 -9.41
CA PRO A 566 18.64 19.53 -9.79
C PRO A 566 17.69 18.87 -10.78
N LEU A 567 18.20 18.16 -11.78
CA LEU A 567 17.39 17.43 -12.75
C LEU A 567 16.64 16.25 -12.10
N LEU A 568 17.33 15.49 -11.25
CA LEU A 568 16.73 14.45 -10.41
C LEU A 568 15.54 14.99 -9.60
N ALA A 569 15.74 16.12 -8.90
CA ALA A 569 14.71 16.74 -8.09
C ALA A 569 13.52 17.24 -8.92
N ALA A 570 13.77 17.76 -10.15
CA ALA A 570 12.72 18.19 -11.05
C ALA A 570 11.85 17.01 -11.52
N PHE A 571 12.44 15.89 -11.92
CA PHE A 571 11.68 14.67 -12.27
C PHE A 571 10.94 14.07 -11.06
N ALA A 572 11.56 14.05 -9.88
CA ALA A 572 10.90 13.60 -8.66
C ALA A 572 9.70 14.48 -8.26
N LEU A 573 9.81 15.81 -8.46
CA LEU A 573 8.69 16.72 -8.28
C LEU A 573 7.56 16.46 -9.26
N LEU A 574 7.87 16.26 -10.54
CA LEU A 574 6.85 15.93 -11.55
C LEU A 574 6.13 14.63 -11.21
N GLN A 575 6.87 13.63 -10.76
CA GLN A 575 6.29 12.37 -10.32
C GLN A 575 5.26 12.57 -9.18
N TRP A 576 5.42 13.60 -8.36
CA TRP A 576 4.46 13.97 -7.32
C TRP A 576 3.35 14.91 -7.83
N LEU A 577 3.71 15.97 -8.54
CA LEU A 577 2.77 17.02 -8.97
C LEU A 577 1.71 16.50 -9.93
N LEU A 578 2.05 15.56 -10.81
CA LEU A 578 1.10 14.98 -11.77
C LEU A 578 -0.06 14.25 -11.06
N PRO A 579 0.19 13.28 -10.15
CA PRO A 579 -0.89 12.67 -9.38
C PRO A 579 -1.59 13.66 -8.44
N ALA A 580 -0.84 14.55 -7.77
CA ALA A 580 -1.40 15.55 -6.85
C ALA A 580 -2.41 16.48 -7.55
N GLY A 581 -2.13 16.86 -8.81
CA GLY A 581 -3.04 17.64 -9.63
C GLY A 581 -4.37 16.92 -9.88
N LEU A 582 -4.32 15.62 -10.20
CA LEU A 582 -5.54 14.82 -10.38
C LEU A 582 -6.31 14.58 -9.08
N PHE A 583 -5.62 14.38 -7.96
CA PHE A 583 -6.29 14.33 -6.65
C PHE A 583 -6.93 15.67 -6.29
N GLY A 584 -6.27 16.80 -6.59
CA GLY A 584 -6.82 18.14 -6.44
C GLY A 584 -8.09 18.34 -7.26
N LEU A 585 -8.08 17.90 -8.52
CA LEU A 585 -9.25 17.92 -9.40
C LEU A 585 -10.38 17.03 -8.87
N ALA A 586 -10.07 15.82 -8.39
CA ALA A 586 -11.05 14.93 -7.79
C ALA A 586 -11.71 15.55 -6.54
N LEU A 587 -10.93 16.20 -5.68
CA LEU A 587 -11.45 16.93 -4.52
C LEU A 587 -12.32 18.11 -4.92
N TRP A 588 -11.94 18.87 -5.96
CA TRP A 588 -12.73 19.98 -6.49
C TRP A 588 -14.08 19.52 -7.08
N LEU A 589 -14.08 18.44 -7.87
CA LEU A 589 -15.28 17.80 -8.38
C LEU A 589 -16.20 17.31 -7.24
N GLY A 590 -15.63 16.85 -6.14
CA GLY A 590 -16.37 16.43 -4.94
C GLY A 590 -17.03 17.58 -4.19
N ARG A 591 -16.46 18.80 -4.25
CA ARG A 591 -17.00 19.98 -3.57
C ARG A 591 -18.22 20.60 -4.28
N LYS A 592 -18.28 20.53 -5.60
CA LYS A 592 -19.37 21.11 -6.42
C LYS A 592 -20.64 20.27 -6.31
N ARG A 593 -21.48 20.56 -5.37
CA ARG A 593 -22.80 20.05 -4.98
C ARG A 593 -22.75 19.14 -3.74
N ARG A 594 -22.68 19.74 -2.58
CA ARG A 594 -23.50 19.23 -1.49
C ARG A 594 -24.95 19.47 -1.92
N PHE A 595 -25.64 18.45 -2.41
CA PHE A 595 -27.10 18.49 -2.44
C PHE A 595 -27.51 18.77 -1.00
N ALA A 596 -28.15 19.90 -0.76
CA ALA A 596 -28.90 20.13 0.46
C ALA A 596 -29.80 18.91 0.65
N PRO A 597 -29.85 18.31 1.84
CA PRO A 597 -30.75 17.20 2.08
C PRO A 597 -32.17 17.72 1.85
N LEU A 598 -32.81 17.28 0.76
CA LEU A 598 -34.22 17.49 0.44
C LEU A 598 -35.09 16.62 1.37
N LEU A 599 -34.70 16.45 2.63
CA LEU A 599 -35.50 15.82 3.68
C LEU A 599 -35.26 16.54 5.02
N ALA A 600 -35.45 17.85 5.04
CA ALA A 600 -35.98 18.48 6.22
C ALA A 600 -37.50 18.34 6.12
N VAL A 601 -38.03 17.15 6.27
CA VAL A 601 -39.38 17.00 6.78
C VAL A 601 -39.32 17.50 8.23
N ARG A 602 -39.55 18.78 8.40
CA ARG A 602 -39.95 19.34 9.67
C ARG A 602 -41.15 18.50 10.13
N SER A 603 -41.01 17.83 11.25
CA SER A 603 -42.09 17.36 12.07
C SER A 603 -43.14 18.49 12.19
N LEU A 604 -44.20 18.35 11.43
CA LEU A 604 -45.50 18.95 11.78
C LEU A 604 -46.10 18.01 12.80
N ALA A 605 -46.03 18.35 14.06
CA ALA A 605 -46.97 18.09 15.12
C ALA A 605 -46.79 19.18 16.16
#